data_b17101c1309ff7b43d3acab5da2714c8
#
_entry.id   b17101c1309ff7b43d3acab5da2714c8
#
_cell.length_a   1.000
_cell.length_b   1.000
_cell.length_c   1.000
_cell.angle_alpha   90.00
_cell.angle_beta   90.00
_cell.angle_gamma   90.00
#
_symmetry.space_group_name_H-M   'P 1'
#
loop_
_entity.id
_entity.type
_entity.pdbx_description
1 polymer ?
#
loop_
_entity_poly.entity_id
_entity_poly.type
_entity_poly.pdbx_seq_one_letter_code
_entity_poly.pdbx_strand_id
1 'polypeptide(L)'
;DGTGLKRFEKMFPDRFFDVGIAEQHAVTFCAGLAAMGKLPVFAVYSSFLQRGVDQLIHDVSIGKNHVVLGIDRAGIVGEDGETHQGIFDVPLLTDIPGAVIYSPSCYEELKLCLNEALYECDGLACVRYPRGNDCSSFDKSSLNTKYTLAENDDAKILLVSYGRIYDDLFKAYILLNKEGIKCDILKLTKIFPIADEIIEKSEKYKHIIFFEEGSIHGGIA
;
A
#
# COMPACT_ATOMS: atom_id res chain seq x y z
N ASP A 1 1.08 -21.18 1.20
CA ASP A 1 -0.21 -21.28 1.93
C ASP A 1 -0.63 -19.99 2.62
N GLY A 2 0.31 -19.24 3.20
CA GLY A 2 0.03 -18.07 4.03
C GLY A 2 -0.61 -16.88 3.31
N THR A 3 -0.26 -16.65 2.05
CA THR A 3 -0.76 -15.53 1.24
C THR A 3 -2.10 -15.80 0.53
N GLY A 4 -2.76 -16.94 0.81
CA GLY A 4 -4.10 -17.24 0.29
C GLY A 4 -4.19 -17.65 -1.18
N LEU A 5 -3.09 -17.94 -1.85
CA LEU A 5 -3.05 -18.19 -3.29
C LEU A 5 -3.43 -19.62 -3.75
N LYS A 6 -3.86 -20.51 -2.85
CA LYS A 6 -4.25 -21.91 -3.19
C LYS A 6 -5.26 -22.02 -4.32
N ARG A 7 -6.19 -21.06 -4.42
CA ARG A 7 -7.18 -21.07 -5.51
C ARG A 7 -6.53 -20.75 -6.85
N PHE A 8 -5.59 -19.79 -6.86
CA PHE A 8 -4.84 -19.42 -8.06
C PHE A 8 -3.96 -20.57 -8.54
N GLU A 9 -3.23 -21.23 -7.62
CA GLU A 9 -2.42 -22.42 -7.90
C GLU A 9 -3.24 -23.53 -8.59
N LYS A 10 -4.44 -23.82 -8.07
CA LYS A 10 -5.34 -24.84 -8.66
C LYS A 10 -5.86 -24.46 -10.04
N MET A 11 -6.13 -23.18 -10.26
CA MET A 11 -6.66 -22.70 -11.55
C MET A 11 -5.57 -22.52 -12.61
N PHE A 12 -4.36 -22.18 -12.21
CA PHE A 12 -3.25 -21.83 -13.11
C PHE A 12 -1.92 -22.44 -12.64
N PRO A 13 -1.80 -23.79 -12.59
CA PRO A 13 -0.62 -24.45 -12.02
C PRO A 13 0.68 -24.08 -12.75
N ASP A 14 0.62 -23.89 -14.07
CA ASP A 14 1.79 -23.51 -14.89
C ASP A 14 2.24 -22.06 -14.72
N ARG A 15 1.49 -21.29 -13.94
CA ARG A 15 1.73 -19.87 -13.66
C ARG A 15 1.96 -19.60 -12.16
N PHE A 16 2.02 -20.64 -11.36
CA PHE A 16 2.26 -20.56 -9.92
C PHE A 16 3.59 -21.20 -9.57
N PHE A 17 4.41 -20.50 -8.81
CA PHE A 17 5.73 -20.93 -8.38
C PHE A 17 5.84 -20.74 -6.86
N ASP A 18 5.92 -21.83 -6.12
CA ASP A 18 6.24 -21.78 -4.69
C ASP A 18 7.76 -21.98 -4.53
N VAL A 19 8.44 -20.92 -4.11
CA VAL A 19 9.89 -20.93 -3.93
C VAL A 19 10.31 -21.26 -2.49
N GLY A 20 9.37 -21.62 -1.63
CA GLY A 20 9.60 -21.83 -0.20
C GLY A 20 9.91 -20.53 0.54
N ILE A 21 10.60 -20.65 1.68
CA ILE A 21 11.03 -19.50 2.49
C ILE A 21 12.36 -18.97 1.92
N ALA A 22 12.28 -18.25 0.80
CA ALA A 22 13.45 -17.77 0.05
C ALA A 22 13.12 -16.43 -0.65
N GLU A 23 12.89 -15.38 0.14
CA GLU A 23 12.43 -14.08 -0.35
C GLU A 23 13.40 -13.43 -1.34
N GLN A 24 14.72 -13.51 -1.07
CA GLN A 24 15.74 -13.01 -1.99
C GLN A 24 15.67 -13.69 -3.35
N HIS A 25 15.58 -15.04 -3.33
CA HIS A 25 15.44 -15.82 -4.55
C HIS A 25 14.15 -15.47 -5.30
N ALA A 26 13.04 -15.29 -4.59
CA ALA A 26 11.77 -14.92 -5.19
C ALA A 26 11.84 -13.59 -5.94
N VAL A 27 12.49 -12.58 -5.37
CA VAL A 27 12.66 -11.27 -6.01
C VAL A 27 13.54 -11.39 -7.27
N THR A 28 14.71 -12.03 -7.17
CA THR A 28 15.61 -12.25 -8.32
C THR A 28 14.92 -13.06 -9.42
N PHE A 29 14.14 -14.09 -9.05
CA PHE A 29 13.35 -14.88 -9.99
C PHE A 29 12.29 -14.04 -10.71
N CYS A 30 11.57 -13.17 -9.98
CA CYS A 30 10.63 -12.23 -10.58
C CYS A 30 11.33 -11.25 -11.53
N ALA A 31 12.49 -10.70 -11.15
CA ALA A 31 13.26 -9.84 -12.04
C ALA A 31 13.66 -10.56 -13.33
N GLY A 32 14.09 -11.83 -13.25
CA GLY A 32 14.40 -12.66 -14.41
C GLY A 32 13.18 -12.90 -15.31
N LEU A 33 12.01 -13.16 -14.72
CA LEU A 33 10.75 -13.31 -15.48
C LEU A 33 10.37 -12.00 -16.18
N ALA A 34 10.50 -10.86 -15.48
CA ALA A 34 10.22 -9.54 -16.06
C ALA A 34 11.15 -9.22 -17.23
N ALA A 35 12.45 -9.51 -17.10
CA ALA A 35 13.44 -9.34 -18.17
C ALA A 35 13.11 -10.19 -19.42
N MET A 36 12.39 -11.30 -19.25
CA MET A 36 11.89 -12.14 -20.33
C MET A 36 10.48 -11.74 -20.82
N GLY A 37 10.03 -10.52 -20.47
CA GLY A 37 8.73 -9.96 -20.90
C GLY A 37 7.52 -10.62 -20.25
N LYS A 38 7.68 -11.23 -19.07
CA LYS A 38 6.58 -11.73 -18.26
C LYS A 38 6.13 -10.65 -17.26
N LEU A 39 4.95 -10.83 -16.69
CA LEU A 39 4.39 -9.94 -15.67
C LEU A 39 4.32 -10.70 -14.32
N PRO A 40 5.42 -10.71 -13.55
CA PRO A 40 5.50 -11.44 -12.29
C PRO A 40 4.81 -10.67 -11.16
N VAL A 41 4.16 -11.43 -10.27
CA VAL A 41 3.60 -10.94 -9.01
C VAL A 41 4.22 -11.74 -7.88
N PHE A 42 4.91 -11.10 -6.97
CA PHE A 42 5.42 -11.72 -5.74
C PHE A 42 4.53 -11.39 -4.56
N ALA A 43 3.82 -12.39 -4.03
CA ALA A 43 3.01 -12.26 -2.83
C ALA A 43 3.84 -12.66 -1.60
N VAL A 44 4.00 -11.74 -0.68
CA VAL A 44 4.88 -11.90 0.49
C VAL A 44 4.31 -11.15 1.70
N TYR A 45 4.60 -11.61 2.92
CA TYR A 45 4.29 -10.84 4.11
C TYR A 45 5.21 -9.62 4.24
N SER A 46 4.65 -8.50 4.69
CA SER A 46 5.38 -7.26 4.91
C SER A 46 6.66 -7.47 5.75
N SER A 47 6.55 -8.17 6.87
CA SER A 47 7.70 -8.44 7.76
C SER A 47 8.79 -9.33 7.14
N PHE A 48 8.47 -10.15 6.14
CA PHE A 48 9.44 -11.03 5.48
C PHE A 48 10.07 -10.39 4.24
N LEU A 49 9.39 -9.41 3.64
CA LEU A 49 9.88 -8.66 2.48
C LEU A 49 11.26 -8.01 2.74
N GLN A 50 11.53 -7.63 3.99
CA GLN A 50 12.82 -7.00 4.37
C GLN A 50 14.04 -7.83 3.96
N ARG A 51 13.92 -9.16 3.85
CA ARG A 51 15.01 -10.03 3.40
C ARG A 51 15.35 -9.87 1.92
N GLY A 52 14.41 -9.36 1.11
CA GLY A 52 14.58 -9.18 -0.34
C GLY A 52 14.89 -7.75 -0.77
N VAL A 53 15.12 -6.80 0.14
CA VAL A 53 15.28 -5.38 -0.19
C VAL A 53 16.50 -5.15 -1.08
N ASP A 54 17.64 -5.82 -0.82
CA ASP A 54 18.82 -5.73 -1.67
C ASP A 54 18.50 -6.12 -3.12
N GLN A 55 17.80 -7.22 -3.33
CA GLN A 55 17.41 -7.69 -4.66
C GLN A 55 16.35 -6.78 -5.31
N LEU A 56 15.47 -6.16 -4.53
CA LEU A 56 14.54 -5.15 -5.06
C LEU A 56 15.29 -3.94 -5.61
N ILE A 57 16.33 -3.50 -4.93
CA ILE A 57 17.18 -2.40 -5.41
C ILE A 57 17.98 -2.84 -6.64
N HIS A 58 18.71 -3.95 -6.54
CA HIS A 58 19.70 -4.35 -7.51
C HIS A 58 19.08 -5.00 -8.76
N ASP A 59 18.19 -5.96 -8.58
CA ASP A 59 17.68 -6.77 -9.69
C ASP A 59 16.43 -6.16 -10.31
N VAL A 60 15.59 -5.47 -9.51
CA VAL A 60 14.35 -4.87 -9.99
C VAL A 60 14.54 -3.41 -10.37
N SER A 61 14.90 -2.54 -9.41
CA SER A 61 14.94 -1.09 -9.63
C SER A 61 16.03 -0.66 -10.60
N ILE A 62 17.29 -1.05 -10.35
CA ILE A 62 18.43 -0.74 -11.26
C ILE A 62 18.21 -1.40 -12.62
N GLY A 63 17.71 -2.64 -12.63
CA GLY A 63 17.38 -3.37 -13.86
C GLY A 63 16.17 -2.84 -14.61
N LYS A 64 15.40 -1.90 -14.04
CA LYS A 64 14.14 -1.37 -14.58
C LYS A 64 13.16 -2.49 -14.95
N ASN A 65 13.15 -3.55 -14.18
CA ASN A 65 12.26 -4.69 -14.39
C ASN A 65 10.89 -4.41 -13.79
N HIS A 66 9.82 -4.64 -14.54
CA HIS A 66 8.48 -4.49 -14.02
C HIS A 66 8.08 -5.68 -13.15
N VAL A 67 8.04 -5.47 -11.84
CA VAL A 67 7.67 -6.46 -10.83
C VAL A 67 6.60 -5.89 -9.92
N VAL A 68 5.53 -6.65 -9.70
CA VAL A 68 4.46 -6.27 -8.77
C VAL A 68 4.62 -7.04 -7.46
N LEU A 69 4.63 -6.33 -6.34
CA LEU A 69 4.59 -6.91 -4.99
C LEU A 69 3.17 -6.86 -4.43
N GLY A 70 2.62 -8.02 -4.06
CA GLY A 70 1.44 -8.12 -3.20
C GLY A 70 1.90 -8.27 -1.75
N ILE A 71 1.90 -7.18 -0.99
CA ILE A 71 2.44 -7.13 0.37
C ILE A 71 1.32 -7.36 1.37
N ASP A 72 1.23 -8.57 1.86
CA ASP A 72 0.24 -9.03 2.83
C ASP A 72 0.69 -8.71 4.28
N ARG A 73 -0.25 -8.58 5.20
CA ARG A 73 0.02 -8.22 6.61
C ARG A 73 0.69 -6.85 6.77
N ALA A 74 0.31 -5.88 5.94
CA ALA A 74 0.76 -4.51 6.12
C ALA A 74 0.08 -3.86 7.33
N GLY A 75 0.83 -3.06 8.10
CA GLY A 75 0.36 -2.43 9.32
C GLY A 75 0.43 -3.34 10.54
N ILE A 76 -0.40 -3.05 11.55
CA ILE A 76 -0.43 -3.79 12.81
C ILE A 76 -1.30 -5.04 12.67
N VAL A 77 -0.74 -6.20 12.98
CA VAL A 77 -1.38 -7.51 12.84
C VAL A 77 -1.37 -8.23 14.19
N GLY A 78 -2.37 -7.95 15.03
CA GLY A 78 -2.42 -8.44 16.41
C GLY A 78 -2.40 -9.97 16.57
N GLU A 79 -3.10 -10.69 15.69
CA GLU A 79 -3.25 -12.16 15.80
C GLU A 79 -1.99 -12.95 15.40
N ASP A 80 -1.11 -12.37 14.58
CA ASP A 80 0.09 -13.06 14.08
C ASP A 80 1.31 -12.87 15.00
N GLY A 81 1.16 -12.11 16.12
CA GLY A 81 2.19 -11.88 17.11
C GLY A 81 3.27 -10.88 16.72
N GLU A 82 4.27 -10.74 17.58
CA GLU A 82 5.29 -9.67 17.48
C GLU A 82 6.15 -9.73 16.22
N THR A 83 6.37 -10.92 15.68
CA THR A 83 7.28 -11.13 14.53
C THR A 83 6.66 -10.84 13.17
N HIS A 84 5.36 -10.55 13.12
CA HIS A 84 4.62 -10.38 11.86
C HIS A 84 4.07 -8.97 11.66
N GLN A 85 4.46 -8.01 12.49
CA GLN A 85 3.99 -6.63 12.35
C GLN A 85 4.57 -5.97 11.10
N GLY A 86 3.69 -5.51 10.20
CA GLY A 86 4.05 -4.94 8.90
C GLY A 86 4.25 -3.42 8.95
N ILE A 87 5.16 -2.95 9.81
CA ILE A 87 5.37 -1.52 10.07
C ILE A 87 6.63 -0.94 9.43
N PHE A 88 7.47 -1.79 8.81
CA PHE A 88 8.76 -1.38 8.24
C PHE A 88 8.79 -1.42 6.70
N ASP A 89 7.74 -1.92 6.05
CA ASP A 89 7.69 -2.02 4.59
C ASP A 89 7.74 -0.65 3.90
N VAL A 90 6.99 0.34 4.41
CA VAL A 90 6.97 1.69 3.82
C VAL A 90 8.36 2.33 3.83
N PRO A 91 9.06 2.50 4.98
CA PRO A 91 10.40 3.09 4.98
C PRO A 91 11.41 2.33 4.11
N LEU A 92 11.32 1.01 4.04
CA LEU A 92 12.22 0.21 3.21
C LEU A 92 11.98 0.40 1.70
N LEU A 93 10.72 0.60 1.30
CA LEU A 93 10.33 0.71 -0.09
C LEU A 93 10.43 2.12 -0.65
N THR A 94 10.22 3.16 0.18
CA THR A 94 10.32 4.55 -0.25
C THR A 94 11.73 4.97 -0.64
N ASP A 95 12.75 4.28 -0.10
CA ASP A 95 14.16 4.50 -0.47
C ASP A 95 14.55 3.82 -1.80
N ILE A 96 13.68 2.99 -2.39
CA ILE A 96 13.97 2.30 -3.65
C ILE A 96 13.62 3.21 -4.84
N PRO A 97 14.58 3.58 -5.69
CA PRO A 97 14.32 4.47 -6.82
C PRO A 97 13.26 3.92 -7.79
N GLY A 98 12.27 4.74 -8.12
CA GLY A 98 11.20 4.38 -9.04
C GLY A 98 10.13 3.47 -8.46
N ALA A 99 10.16 3.19 -7.15
CA ALA A 99 9.08 2.43 -6.52
C ALA A 99 7.77 3.23 -6.52
N VAL A 100 6.66 2.51 -6.72
CA VAL A 100 5.31 3.05 -6.55
C VAL A 100 4.59 2.21 -5.49
N ILE A 101 3.96 2.85 -4.51
CA ILE A 101 3.34 2.15 -3.39
C ILE A 101 1.87 2.55 -3.28
N TYR A 102 1.00 1.55 -3.29
CA TYR A 102 -0.43 1.68 -3.04
C TYR A 102 -0.79 1.06 -1.69
N SER A 103 -1.74 1.68 -0.99
CA SER A 103 -2.30 1.15 0.26
C SER A 103 -3.83 1.29 0.25
N PRO A 104 -4.52 0.35 -0.42
CA PRO A 104 -5.98 0.37 -0.50
C PRO A 104 -6.64 0.19 0.87
N SER A 105 -7.81 0.81 1.04
CA SER A 105 -8.60 0.77 2.28
C SER A 105 -9.76 -0.25 2.24
N CYS A 106 -10.08 -0.80 1.06
CA CYS A 106 -11.15 -1.78 0.86
C CYS A 106 -10.84 -2.71 -0.32
N TYR A 107 -11.63 -3.77 -0.49
CA TYR A 107 -11.42 -4.74 -1.57
C TYR A 107 -11.57 -4.15 -2.98
N GLU A 108 -12.49 -3.21 -3.16
CA GLU A 108 -12.68 -2.55 -4.44
C GLU A 108 -11.44 -1.73 -4.83
N GLU A 109 -10.87 -0.98 -3.89
CA GLU A 109 -9.61 -0.26 -4.14
C GLU A 109 -8.43 -1.22 -4.36
N LEU A 110 -8.36 -2.33 -3.61
CA LEU A 110 -7.33 -3.34 -3.82
C LEU A 110 -7.34 -3.85 -5.27
N LYS A 111 -8.53 -4.08 -5.81
CA LYS A 111 -8.68 -4.49 -7.21
C LYS A 111 -8.20 -3.40 -8.18
N LEU A 112 -8.54 -2.14 -7.93
CA LEU A 112 -8.10 -1.00 -8.75
C LEU A 112 -6.58 -0.84 -8.68
N CYS A 113 -6.00 -0.87 -7.49
CA CYS A 113 -4.56 -0.75 -7.28
C CYS A 113 -3.77 -1.90 -7.94
N LEU A 114 -4.25 -3.14 -7.82
CA LEU A 114 -3.62 -4.28 -8.50
C LEU A 114 -3.68 -4.13 -10.01
N ASN A 115 -4.80 -3.66 -10.55
CA ASN A 115 -4.94 -3.44 -11.99
C ASN A 115 -3.96 -2.35 -12.47
N GLU A 116 -3.89 -1.21 -11.78
CA GLU A 116 -2.96 -0.14 -12.11
C GLU A 116 -1.50 -0.60 -11.96
N ALA A 117 -1.17 -1.27 -10.86
CA ALA A 117 0.16 -1.82 -10.62
C ALA A 117 0.61 -2.81 -11.71
N LEU A 118 -0.32 -3.62 -12.25
CA LEU A 118 -0.02 -4.63 -13.27
C LEU A 118 0.10 -4.05 -14.68
N TYR A 119 -0.70 -3.05 -15.04
CA TYR A 119 -0.88 -2.68 -16.44
C TYR A 119 -0.54 -1.22 -16.77
N GLU A 120 -0.43 -0.34 -15.76
CA GLU A 120 -0.21 1.09 -15.95
C GLU A 120 1.10 1.59 -15.32
N CYS A 121 1.77 0.74 -14.49
CA CYS A 121 3.05 1.05 -13.88
C CYS A 121 4.20 0.44 -14.67
N ASP A 122 5.35 1.11 -14.60
CA ASP A 122 6.64 0.59 -15.01
C ASP A 122 7.53 0.39 -13.78
N GLY A 123 8.40 -0.63 -13.79
CA GLY A 123 9.34 -0.88 -12.70
C GLY A 123 8.68 -1.54 -11.47
N LEU A 124 9.11 -1.13 -10.27
CA LEU A 124 8.64 -1.73 -9.01
C LEU A 124 7.31 -1.13 -8.58
N ALA A 125 6.24 -1.91 -8.58
CA ALA A 125 4.93 -1.52 -8.07
C ALA A 125 4.53 -2.37 -6.87
N CYS A 126 4.16 -1.74 -5.76
CA CYS A 126 3.85 -2.38 -4.49
C CYS A 126 2.40 -2.10 -4.10
N VAL A 127 1.63 -3.14 -3.84
CA VAL A 127 0.28 -3.04 -3.30
C VAL A 127 0.27 -3.69 -1.92
N ARG A 128 0.19 -2.86 -0.87
CA ARG A 128 0.21 -3.30 0.53
C ARG A 128 -1.20 -3.37 1.08
N TYR A 129 -1.54 -4.46 1.73
CA TYR A 129 -2.87 -4.67 2.32
C TYR A 129 -2.79 -5.41 3.66
N PRO A 130 -3.72 -5.10 4.59
CA PRO A 130 -3.73 -5.70 5.92
C PRO A 130 -4.27 -7.13 5.90
N ARG A 131 -4.07 -7.85 6.98
CA ARG A 131 -4.88 -9.02 7.30
C ARG A 131 -6.25 -8.58 7.82
N GLY A 132 -7.33 -9.23 7.41
CA GLY A 132 -8.68 -8.98 7.91
C GLY A 132 -9.75 -8.95 6.83
N ASN A 133 -10.92 -8.54 7.25
CA ASN A 133 -12.07 -8.40 6.36
C ASN A 133 -12.23 -6.95 5.88
N ASP A 134 -12.96 -6.79 4.80
CA ASP A 134 -13.41 -5.47 4.36
C ASP A 134 -14.40 -4.87 5.36
N CYS A 135 -14.07 -3.72 5.89
CA CYS A 135 -14.89 -3.00 6.87
C CYS A 135 -14.84 -1.49 6.58
N SER A 136 -15.45 -1.07 5.50
CA SER A 136 -15.45 0.34 5.14
C SER A 136 -16.76 1.02 5.54
N SER A 137 -16.68 2.07 6.36
CA SER A 137 -17.79 2.96 6.73
C SER A 137 -17.92 4.19 5.83
N PHE A 138 -16.98 4.37 4.90
CA PHE A 138 -16.95 5.49 3.97
C PHE A 138 -17.65 5.17 2.64
N ASP A 139 -18.04 6.23 1.91
CA ASP A 139 -18.63 6.09 0.58
C ASP A 139 -17.63 5.53 -0.43
N LYS A 140 -18.04 4.48 -1.14
CA LYS A 140 -17.23 3.82 -2.17
C LYS A 140 -17.50 4.32 -3.59
N SER A 141 -18.34 5.34 -3.78
CA SER A 141 -18.69 5.83 -5.12
C SER A 141 -17.56 6.57 -5.83
N SER A 142 -16.59 7.12 -5.09
CA SER A 142 -15.47 7.93 -5.59
C SER A 142 -14.10 7.25 -5.48
N LEU A 143 -14.07 5.92 -5.35
CA LEU A 143 -12.83 5.18 -5.22
C LEU A 143 -11.93 5.35 -6.45
N ASN A 144 -10.63 5.54 -6.20
CA ASN A 144 -9.61 5.64 -7.22
C ASN A 144 -8.25 5.23 -6.66
N THR A 145 -7.25 5.17 -7.50
CA THR A 145 -5.90 4.73 -7.15
C THR A 145 -5.00 5.85 -6.64
N LYS A 146 -5.45 7.11 -6.63
CA LYS A 146 -4.64 8.26 -6.21
C LYS A 146 -4.97 8.68 -4.78
N TYR A 147 -6.07 9.40 -4.61
CA TYR A 147 -6.53 9.88 -3.31
C TYR A 147 -8.00 10.32 -3.36
N THR A 148 -8.63 10.45 -2.21
CA THR A 148 -9.93 11.12 -2.06
C THR A 148 -9.83 12.19 -0.98
N LEU A 149 -10.41 13.37 -1.24
CA LEU A 149 -10.45 14.50 -0.32
C LEU A 149 -11.92 14.91 -0.12
N ALA A 150 -12.36 14.91 1.13
CA ALA A 150 -13.65 15.48 1.51
C ALA A 150 -13.42 16.81 2.25
N GLU A 151 -14.02 17.87 1.73
CA GLU A 151 -13.81 19.24 2.19
C GLU A 151 -15.06 19.82 2.85
N ASN A 152 -14.85 20.60 3.91
CA ASN A 152 -15.86 21.41 4.57
C ASN A 152 -15.47 22.90 4.48
N ASP A 153 -16.48 23.78 4.44
CA ASP A 153 -16.25 25.21 4.41
C ASP A 153 -15.45 25.67 5.65
N ASP A 154 -14.40 26.44 5.41
CA ASP A 154 -13.56 27.06 6.45
C ASP A 154 -12.76 26.07 7.34
N ALA A 155 -12.60 24.83 6.95
CA ALA A 155 -11.77 23.88 7.69
C ALA A 155 -10.30 24.35 7.75
N LYS A 156 -9.71 24.25 8.94
CA LYS A 156 -8.30 24.60 9.20
C LYS A 156 -7.47 23.37 9.58
N ILE A 157 -8.10 22.23 9.71
CA ILE A 157 -7.50 20.95 10.10
C ILE A 157 -7.68 19.98 8.95
N LEU A 158 -6.61 19.35 8.52
CA LEU A 158 -6.63 18.23 7.59
C LEU A 158 -6.28 16.95 8.33
N LEU A 159 -7.17 15.98 8.30
CA LEU A 159 -6.92 14.61 8.76
C LEU A 159 -6.44 13.78 7.57
N VAL A 160 -5.30 13.11 7.69
CA VAL A 160 -4.71 12.34 6.60
C VAL A 160 -4.50 10.90 7.03
N SER A 161 -4.82 9.95 6.17
CA SER A 161 -4.51 8.53 6.41
C SER A 161 -4.52 7.72 5.11
N TYR A 162 -4.14 6.44 5.23
CA TYR A 162 -4.19 5.46 4.16
C TYR A 162 -4.45 4.05 4.71
N GLY A 163 -4.83 3.13 3.82
CA GLY A 163 -5.04 1.74 4.21
C GLY A 163 -6.20 1.56 5.19
N ARG A 164 -6.13 0.52 6.01
CA ARG A 164 -7.24 0.12 6.88
C ARG A 164 -7.61 1.15 7.94
N ILE A 165 -6.63 1.83 8.53
CA ILE A 165 -6.86 2.81 9.61
C ILE A 165 -7.69 4.02 9.13
N TYR A 166 -7.80 4.23 7.82
CA TYR A 166 -8.67 5.27 7.26
C TYR A 166 -10.14 5.12 7.68
N ASP A 167 -10.64 3.89 7.82
CA ASP A 167 -12.03 3.65 8.24
C ASP A 167 -12.31 4.20 9.65
N ASP A 168 -11.38 4.03 10.57
CA ASP A 168 -11.50 4.56 11.93
C ASP A 168 -11.31 6.08 11.95
N LEU A 169 -10.40 6.60 11.13
CA LEU A 169 -10.24 8.04 10.97
C LEU A 169 -11.50 8.69 10.37
N PHE A 170 -12.16 8.02 9.42
CA PHE A 170 -13.41 8.51 8.83
C PHE A 170 -14.56 8.61 9.87
N LYS A 171 -14.67 7.63 10.76
CA LYS A 171 -15.61 7.69 11.88
C LYS A 171 -15.31 8.86 12.82
N ALA A 172 -14.03 9.07 13.14
CA ALA A 172 -13.59 10.21 13.94
C ALA A 172 -13.87 11.56 13.24
N TYR A 173 -13.64 11.66 11.94
CA TYR A 173 -13.98 12.82 11.11
C TYR A 173 -15.46 13.19 11.21
N ILE A 174 -16.35 12.21 11.10
CA ILE A 174 -17.80 12.44 11.23
C ILE A 174 -18.17 12.95 12.64
N LEU A 175 -17.56 12.38 13.69
CA LEU A 175 -17.81 12.81 15.07
C LEU A 175 -17.31 14.23 15.31
N LEU A 176 -16.09 14.57 14.88
CA LEU A 176 -15.52 15.92 15.05
C LEU A 176 -16.41 16.99 14.38
N ASN A 177 -16.82 16.76 13.13
CA ASN A 177 -17.69 17.70 12.43
C ASN A 177 -19.08 17.84 13.11
N LYS A 178 -19.61 16.77 13.68
CA LYS A 178 -20.82 16.82 14.50
C LYS A 178 -20.69 17.70 15.75
N GLU A 179 -19.54 17.66 16.40
CA GLU A 179 -19.19 18.48 17.56
C GLU A 179 -18.80 19.93 17.19
N GLY A 180 -18.89 20.30 15.91
CA GLY A 180 -18.58 21.65 15.42
C GLY A 180 -17.08 21.90 15.18
N ILE A 181 -16.23 20.90 15.27
CA ILE A 181 -14.81 20.98 14.94
C ILE A 181 -14.68 20.71 13.44
N LYS A 182 -14.63 21.77 12.65
CA LYS A 182 -14.50 21.68 11.19
C LYS A 182 -13.14 21.14 10.78
N CYS A 183 -13.12 19.99 10.18
CA CYS A 183 -11.92 19.38 9.62
C CYS A 183 -12.24 18.76 8.26
N ASP A 184 -11.23 18.67 7.41
CA ASP A 184 -11.25 17.96 6.16
C ASP A 184 -10.58 16.61 6.34
N ILE A 185 -10.86 15.66 5.43
CA ILE A 185 -10.24 14.35 5.47
C ILE A 185 -9.69 13.96 4.10
N LEU A 186 -8.42 13.58 4.08
CA LEU A 186 -7.68 13.10 2.92
C LEU A 186 -7.34 11.62 3.10
N LYS A 187 -7.77 10.79 2.17
CA LYS A 187 -7.35 9.41 2.05
C LYS A 187 -6.34 9.29 0.92
N LEU A 188 -5.16 8.78 1.21
CA LEU A 188 -4.18 8.41 0.20
C LEU A 188 -4.41 6.95 -0.21
N THR A 189 -4.53 6.68 -1.52
CA THR A 189 -4.53 5.32 -2.07
C THR A 189 -3.17 5.00 -2.65
N LYS A 190 -2.60 5.90 -3.48
CA LYS A 190 -1.17 5.91 -3.80
C LYS A 190 -0.46 6.70 -2.71
N ILE A 191 0.34 6.01 -1.92
CA ILE A 191 1.06 6.62 -0.80
C ILE A 191 2.47 7.05 -1.16
N PHE A 192 3.02 6.53 -2.28
CA PHE A 192 4.34 6.95 -2.77
C PHE A 192 4.46 6.72 -4.28
N PRO A 193 5.01 7.69 -5.04
CA PRO A 193 5.23 9.07 -4.60
C PRO A 193 3.90 9.79 -4.33
N ILE A 194 3.89 10.70 -3.37
CA ILE A 194 2.75 11.60 -3.15
C ILE A 194 2.68 12.57 -4.33
N ALA A 195 1.49 12.77 -4.87
CA ALA A 195 1.30 13.70 -5.98
C ALA A 195 1.45 15.15 -5.52
N ASP A 196 2.15 15.98 -6.31
CA ASP A 196 2.41 17.40 -6.00
C ASP A 196 1.12 18.17 -5.71
N GLU A 197 0.04 17.87 -6.41
CA GLU A 197 -1.27 18.49 -6.18
C GLU A 197 -1.83 18.27 -4.76
N ILE A 198 -1.44 17.18 -4.08
CA ILE A 198 -1.83 16.92 -2.69
C ILE A 198 -1.07 17.85 -1.76
N ILE A 199 0.22 18.03 -2.03
CA ILE A 199 1.09 18.92 -1.26
C ILE A 199 0.56 20.36 -1.36
N GLU A 200 0.31 20.84 -2.58
CA GLU A 200 -0.26 22.17 -2.83
C GLU A 200 -1.61 22.37 -2.13
N LYS A 201 -2.52 21.41 -2.22
CA LYS A 201 -3.82 21.46 -1.53
C LYS A 201 -3.70 21.47 -0.02
N SER A 202 -2.63 20.90 0.52
CA SER A 202 -2.40 20.81 1.97
C SER A 202 -1.90 22.11 2.57
N GLU A 203 -1.31 23.02 1.81
CA GLU A 203 -0.74 24.31 2.29
C GLU A 203 -1.78 25.23 2.94
N LYS A 204 -3.05 25.12 2.58
CA LYS A 204 -4.12 25.96 3.15
C LYS A 204 -4.47 25.63 4.61
N TYR A 205 -4.08 24.44 5.10
CA TYR A 205 -4.43 24.00 6.44
C TYR A 205 -3.44 24.47 7.48
N LYS A 206 -3.97 24.92 8.63
CA LYS A 206 -3.16 25.31 9.77
C LYS A 206 -2.56 24.11 10.52
N HIS A 207 -3.28 23.00 10.52
CA HIS A 207 -2.88 21.75 11.17
C HIS A 207 -3.12 20.59 10.22
N ILE A 208 -2.12 19.75 10.04
CA ILE A 208 -2.22 18.48 9.35
C ILE A 208 -1.92 17.40 10.37
N ILE A 209 -2.87 16.47 10.54
CA ILE A 209 -2.75 15.36 11.48
C ILE A 209 -2.76 14.07 10.67
N PHE A 210 -1.62 13.39 10.66
CA PHE A 210 -1.42 12.19 9.88
C PHE A 210 -1.55 10.94 10.76
N PHE A 211 -2.32 9.94 10.30
CA PHE A 211 -2.53 8.67 10.98
C PHE A 211 -2.06 7.54 10.09
N GLU A 212 -1.07 6.80 10.54
CA GLU A 212 -0.55 5.64 9.81
C GLU A 212 -0.16 4.49 10.75
N GLU A 213 -0.31 3.26 10.25
CA GLU A 213 0.20 2.06 10.91
C GLU A 213 1.61 1.77 10.38
N GLY A 214 2.60 2.45 10.97
CA GLY A 214 3.98 2.39 10.48
C GLY A 214 5.00 2.82 11.55
N SER A 215 6.26 2.88 11.15
CA SER A 215 7.33 3.41 11.96
C SER A 215 7.30 4.94 11.94
N ILE A 216 7.55 5.58 13.09
CA ILE A 216 7.67 7.05 13.18
C ILE A 216 8.84 7.60 12.34
N HIS A 217 9.84 6.77 12.08
CA HIS A 217 10.98 7.12 11.24
C HIS A 217 10.80 6.48 9.86
N GLY A 218 10.71 7.31 8.82
CA GLY A 218 10.53 6.88 7.43
C GLY A 218 9.10 6.47 7.08
N GLY A 219 8.10 6.89 7.84
CA GLY A 219 6.70 6.85 7.42
C GLY A 219 6.44 7.83 6.27
N ILE A 220 5.17 7.97 5.88
CA ILE A 220 4.75 8.91 4.81
C ILE A 220 4.54 10.34 5.36
N ALA A 221 4.30 10.46 6.67
CA ALA A 221 4.06 11.74 7.35
C ALA A 221 5.30 12.65 7.42
#